data_f64ac81b49986691ef5fc4879b0c6a93
#
_entry.id   f64ac81b49986691ef5fc4879b0c6a93
#
_cell.length_a   1.000
_cell.length_b   1.000
_cell.length_c   1.000
_cell.angle_alpha   90.00
_cell.angle_beta   90.00
_cell.angle_gamma   90.00
#
_symmetry.space_group_name_H-M   'P 1'
#
loop_
_entity.id
_entity.type
_entity.pdbx_description
1 polymer ?
#
loop_
_entity_poly.entity_id
_entity_poly.type
_entity_poly.pdbx_seq_one_letter_code
_entity_poly.pdbx_strand_id
1 'polypeptide(L)'
;MKSLRTLLGTWVVALFAASCTFDGDRYPQSSVHPTSDFAEMIHGLYVDIFWWTLGILVVVWAVLAYILVRFRARPDQPIPKQIHGHMGLEIGWTVLPALIVVAITIPTIQAVFSTQTANLEESLVIDVIGHQYWWEFRYPDTGMVTANEVHIPVGQQVSFRLSSADVIHSFWVPMLGGKRDANPVRVRPEGLDPEYNWIHLTANETGTFWGQCAEFCGDSHSLMGFRVVVESPEEFDAWQAQLAEPVVAPEVAAAEGDSIATPVQVADVDPLVEEGRTIFHQQTCVACHAIQGTNAQGEIAPNLTLLGQRSSIAAGWLENTPENLERWITAPQDIKPGVLMPGVNVAGGNWPATNLTEDQVRAVAAYLYSLR
;
A
#
# COMPACT_ATOMS: atom_id res chain seq x y z
N MET A 1 -37.33 -9.35 37.65
CA MET A 1 -36.34 -8.22 37.44
C MET A 1 -34.89 -8.64 37.68
N LYS A 2 -34.56 -9.54 38.60
CA LYS A 2 -33.18 -10.03 38.83
C LYS A 2 -32.63 -10.86 37.63
N SER A 3 -33.45 -11.71 37.02
CA SER A 3 -33.07 -12.57 35.89
C SER A 3 -32.77 -11.79 34.59
N LEU A 4 -33.48 -10.69 34.36
CA LEU A 4 -33.25 -9.84 33.17
C LEU A 4 -31.91 -9.07 33.26
N ARG A 5 -31.51 -8.66 34.46
CA ARG A 5 -30.21 -7.97 34.68
C ARG A 5 -29.01 -8.91 34.52
N THR A 6 -29.18 -10.17 34.94
CA THR A 6 -28.15 -11.20 34.77
C THR A 6 -28.02 -11.60 33.30
N LEU A 7 -29.12 -11.76 32.58
CA LEU A 7 -29.13 -12.02 31.13
C LEU A 7 -28.50 -10.87 30.33
N LEU A 8 -28.84 -9.61 30.62
CA LEU A 8 -28.20 -8.45 29.97
C LEU A 8 -26.70 -8.39 30.25
N GLY A 9 -26.27 -8.68 31.49
CA GLY A 9 -24.84 -8.73 31.82
C GLY A 9 -24.08 -9.82 31.09
N THR A 10 -24.64 -11.02 30.95
CA THR A 10 -24.04 -12.14 30.21
C THR A 10 -23.98 -11.87 28.70
N TRP A 11 -24.99 -11.21 28.11
CA TRP A 11 -24.97 -10.82 26.69
C TRP A 11 -23.95 -9.75 26.41
N VAL A 12 -23.76 -8.77 27.28
CA VAL A 12 -22.71 -7.73 27.11
C VAL A 12 -21.33 -8.37 27.19
N VAL A 13 -21.06 -9.26 28.15
CA VAL A 13 -19.77 -9.98 28.24
C VAL A 13 -19.55 -10.90 27.03
N ALA A 14 -20.60 -11.60 26.57
CA ALA A 14 -20.50 -12.45 25.38
C ALA A 14 -20.22 -11.65 24.08
N LEU A 15 -20.83 -10.46 23.94
CA LEU A 15 -20.54 -9.55 22.81
C LEU A 15 -19.11 -9.02 22.83
N PHE A 16 -18.55 -8.71 24.00
CA PHE A 16 -17.15 -8.32 24.13
C PHE A 16 -16.17 -9.48 23.89
N ALA A 17 -16.53 -10.71 24.26
CA ALA A 17 -15.70 -11.88 24.07
C ALA A 17 -15.68 -12.39 22.60
N ALA A 18 -16.73 -12.12 21.83
CA ALA A 18 -16.84 -12.55 20.43
C ALA A 18 -16.07 -11.67 19.41
N SER A 19 -15.50 -10.53 19.85
CA SER A 19 -14.91 -9.54 18.95
C SER A 19 -13.38 -9.55 18.85
N CYS A 20 -12.70 -10.57 19.38
CA CYS A 20 -11.25 -10.50 19.58
C CYS A 20 -10.41 -11.50 18.78
N THR A 21 -10.88 -12.04 17.67
CA THR A 21 -10.00 -12.78 16.74
C THR A 21 -9.67 -11.89 15.56
N PHE A 22 -8.40 -11.49 15.47
CA PHE A 22 -7.87 -10.84 14.27
C PHE A 22 -7.69 -11.92 13.18
N ASP A 23 -8.23 -11.64 12.02
CA ASP A 23 -8.07 -12.45 10.83
C ASP A 23 -7.40 -11.57 9.76
N GLY A 24 -6.11 -11.79 9.53
CA GLY A 24 -5.28 -11.02 8.60
C GLY A 24 -5.79 -11.09 7.17
N ASP A 25 -6.28 -12.24 6.74
CA ASP A 25 -6.81 -12.44 5.39
C ASP A 25 -8.12 -11.67 5.19
N ARG A 26 -8.92 -11.59 6.25
CA ARG A 26 -10.18 -10.83 6.23
C ARG A 26 -9.99 -9.33 6.36
N TYR A 27 -8.92 -8.88 7.03
CA TYR A 27 -8.64 -7.48 7.31
C TYR A 27 -7.20 -7.09 6.92
N PRO A 28 -6.82 -7.23 5.65
CA PRO A 28 -5.43 -7.05 5.20
C PRO A 28 -4.91 -5.62 5.33
N GLN A 29 -5.78 -4.66 5.66
CA GLN A 29 -5.44 -3.25 5.86
C GLN A 29 -5.76 -2.78 7.29
N SER A 30 -5.62 -3.66 8.28
CA SER A 30 -5.86 -3.32 9.68
C SER A 30 -4.74 -2.44 10.24
N SER A 31 -5.07 -1.21 10.67
CA SER A 31 -4.13 -0.33 11.36
C SER A 31 -3.99 -0.61 12.85
N VAL A 32 -4.76 -1.56 13.40
CA VAL A 32 -4.71 -1.97 14.81
C VAL A 32 -3.93 -3.28 15.01
N HIS A 33 -3.36 -3.82 13.95
CA HIS A 33 -2.44 -4.97 13.99
C HIS A 33 -1.08 -4.55 13.42
N PRO A 34 -0.22 -3.97 14.27
CA PRO A 34 1.08 -3.46 13.83
C PRO A 34 2.04 -4.61 13.54
N THR A 35 2.77 -4.53 12.42
CA THR A 35 3.77 -5.50 11.98
C THR A 35 5.11 -4.85 11.66
N SER A 36 5.33 -3.63 12.17
CA SER A 36 6.61 -2.91 12.10
C SER A 36 6.80 -2.02 13.33
N ASP A 37 8.03 -1.59 13.57
CA ASP A 37 8.39 -0.62 14.61
C ASP A 37 7.60 0.71 14.47
N PHE A 38 7.43 1.21 13.26
CA PHE A 38 6.65 2.42 12.98
C PHE A 38 5.17 2.22 13.33
N ALA A 39 4.57 1.11 12.91
CA ALA A 39 3.18 0.79 13.20
C ALA A 39 2.96 0.55 14.70
N GLU A 40 3.89 -0.13 15.40
CA GLU A 40 3.84 -0.34 16.84
C GLU A 40 3.85 0.98 17.62
N MET A 41 4.69 1.93 17.22
CA MET A 41 4.75 3.26 17.85
C MET A 41 3.42 4.00 17.72
N ILE A 42 2.80 4.00 16.53
CA ILE A 42 1.49 4.62 16.30
C ILE A 42 0.40 3.91 17.10
N HIS A 43 0.43 2.57 17.12
CA HIS A 43 -0.53 1.76 17.85
C HIS A 43 -0.42 1.99 19.36
N GLY A 44 0.80 2.06 19.92
CA GLY A 44 1.03 2.40 21.32
C GLY A 44 0.41 3.74 21.70
N LEU A 45 0.67 4.78 20.90
CA LEU A 45 0.07 6.11 21.10
C LEU A 45 -1.47 6.06 21.00
N TYR A 46 -2.01 5.31 20.04
CA TYR A 46 -3.46 5.13 19.91
C TYR A 46 -4.07 4.48 21.16
N VAL A 47 -3.44 3.45 21.72
CA VAL A 47 -3.92 2.75 22.93
C VAL A 47 -3.89 3.68 24.15
N ASP A 48 -2.83 4.47 24.31
CA ASP A 48 -2.74 5.47 25.38
C ASP A 48 -3.84 6.52 25.29
N ILE A 49 -4.07 7.08 24.11
CA ILE A 49 -5.15 8.04 23.87
C ILE A 49 -6.54 7.39 24.11
N PHE A 50 -6.71 6.14 23.70
CA PHE A 50 -7.95 5.39 23.95
C PHE A 50 -8.30 5.32 25.43
N TRP A 51 -7.34 5.03 26.30
CA TRP A 51 -7.59 4.94 27.74
C TRP A 51 -7.94 6.31 28.35
N TRP A 52 -7.28 7.39 27.92
CA TRP A 52 -7.65 8.73 28.34
C TRP A 52 -9.08 9.09 27.91
N THR A 53 -9.42 8.83 26.65
CA THR A 53 -10.77 9.14 26.13
C THR A 53 -11.85 8.28 26.76
N LEU A 54 -11.57 7.01 27.03
CA LEU A 54 -12.48 6.10 27.76
C LEU A 54 -12.73 6.60 29.18
N GLY A 55 -11.70 7.05 29.89
CA GLY A 55 -11.83 7.67 31.23
C GLY A 55 -12.75 8.89 31.21
N ILE A 56 -12.52 9.80 30.24
CA ILE A 56 -13.38 10.98 30.05
C ILE A 56 -14.83 10.58 29.74
N LEU A 57 -15.02 9.61 28.83
CA LEU A 57 -16.33 9.11 28.45
C LEU A 57 -17.11 8.59 29.67
N VAL A 58 -16.47 7.74 30.49
CA VAL A 58 -17.10 7.16 31.68
C VAL A 58 -17.51 8.27 32.67
N VAL A 59 -16.65 9.25 32.93
CA VAL A 59 -16.96 10.37 33.81
C VAL A 59 -18.13 11.20 33.29
N VAL A 60 -18.11 11.58 32.01
CA VAL A 60 -19.17 12.37 31.38
C VAL A 60 -20.51 11.62 31.41
N TRP A 61 -20.51 10.34 31.08
CA TRP A 61 -21.72 9.53 31.12
C TRP A 61 -22.26 9.33 32.54
N ALA A 62 -21.38 9.16 33.53
CA ALA A 62 -21.78 9.06 34.92
C ALA A 62 -22.45 10.35 35.42
N VAL A 63 -21.85 11.50 35.10
CA VAL A 63 -22.42 12.83 35.44
C VAL A 63 -23.75 13.04 34.72
N LEU A 64 -23.84 12.73 33.44
CA LEU A 64 -25.09 12.82 32.67
C LEU A 64 -26.19 11.94 33.23
N ALA A 65 -25.88 10.68 33.52
CA ALA A 65 -26.83 9.74 34.13
C ALA A 65 -27.30 10.26 35.52
N TYR A 66 -26.39 10.78 36.35
CA TYR A 66 -26.71 11.41 37.62
C TYR A 66 -27.70 12.57 37.46
N ILE A 67 -27.41 13.47 36.49
CA ILE A 67 -28.26 14.64 36.22
C ILE A 67 -29.66 14.19 35.79
N LEU A 68 -29.77 13.26 34.84
CA LEU A 68 -31.04 12.77 34.31
C LEU A 68 -31.90 12.08 35.37
N VAL A 69 -31.28 11.36 36.27
CA VAL A 69 -32.00 10.67 37.36
C VAL A 69 -32.36 11.62 38.49
N ARG A 70 -31.40 12.47 38.92
CA ARG A 70 -31.55 13.29 40.13
C ARG A 70 -32.39 14.57 39.90
N PHE A 71 -32.29 15.15 38.72
CA PHE A 71 -32.94 16.41 38.36
C PHE A 71 -34.11 16.24 37.39
N ARG A 72 -34.69 15.06 37.33
CA ARG A 72 -35.86 14.78 36.52
C ARG A 72 -37.02 15.67 36.95
N ALA A 73 -37.62 16.40 35.99
CA ALA A 73 -38.78 17.25 36.22
C ALA A 73 -39.95 16.46 36.81
N ARG A 74 -40.63 17.04 37.83
CA ARG A 74 -41.85 16.53 38.43
C ARG A 74 -42.92 17.58 38.36
N PRO A 75 -44.23 17.25 38.16
CA PRO A 75 -45.28 18.24 37.94
C PRO A 75 -45.44 19.28 39.05
N ASP A 76 -45.13 18.89 40.30
CA ASP A 76 -45.39 19.74 41.49
C ASP A 76 -44.12 20.41 42.04
N GLN A 77 -43.02 20.45 41.28
CA GLN A 77 -41.79 21.11 41.74
C GLN A 77 -41.74 22.56 41.32
N PRO A 78 -41.34 23.46 42.24
CA PRO A 78 -41.12 24.87 41.90
C PRO A 78 -39.94 25.01 40.91
N ILE A 79 -39.94 26.12 40.19
CA ILE A 79 -38.84 26.51 39.33
C ILE A 79 -37.55 26.55 40.14
N PRO A 80 -36.48 25.82 39.73
CA PRO A 80 -35.22 25.77 40.45
C PRO A 80 -34.56 27.15 40.48
N LYS A 81 -33.79 27.43 41.55
CA LYS A 81 -33.02 28.68 41.67
C LYS A 81 -32.04 28.82 40.49
N GLN A 82 -32.10 29.93 39.83
CA GLN A 82 -31.19 30.24 38.70
C GLN A 82 -29.81 30.61 39.26
N ILE A 83 -28.78 29.88 38.83
CA ILE A 83 -27.37 30.10 39.20
C ILE A 83 -26.62 30.47 37.93
N HIS A 84 -25.96 31.63 37.90
CA HIS A 84 -25.32 32.18 36.69
C HIS A 84 -23.85 31.76 36.50
N GLY A 85 -23.26 31.07 37.47
CA GLY A 85 -21.87 30.58 37.37
C GLY A 85 -21.34 30.05 38.69
N HIS A 86 -20.24 29.32 38.62
CA HIS A 86 -19.53 28.85 39.81
C HIS A 86 -18.03 28.79 39.50
N MET A 87 -17.29 29.83 39.88
CA MET A 87 -15.86 30.02 39.57
C MET A 87 -15.01 28.78 39.80
N GLY A 88 -15.19 28.05 40.92
CA GLY A 88 -14.42 26.84 41.20
C GLY A 88 -14.67 25.68 40.23
N LEU A 89 -15.92 25.52 39.76
CA LEU A 89 -16.26 24.51 38.75
C LEU A 89 -15.73 24.93 37.39
N GLU A 90 -15.82 26.23 37.04
CA GLU A 90 -15.32 26.76 35.78
C GLU A 90 -13.81 26.55 35.63
N ILE A 91 -13.06 26.87 36.68
CA ILE A 91 -11.61 26.61 36.74
C ILE A 91 -11.35 25.12 36.64
N GLY A 92 -12.11 24.28 37.39
CA GLY A 92 -11.91 22.83 37.42
C GLY A 92 -12.08 22.18 36.03
N TRP A 93 -13.22 22.47 35.34
CA TRP A 93 -13.47 21.88 34.02
C TRP A 93 -12.65 22.50 32.88
N THR A 94 -11.92 23.61 33.13
CA THR A 94 -10.96 24.16 32.18
C THR A 94 -9.56 23.58 32.39
N VAL A 95 -9.09 23.58 33.63
CA VAL A 95 -7.72 23.13 33.97
C VAL A 95 -7.54 21.63 33.79
N LEU A 96 -8.52 20.81 34.22
CA LEU A 96 -8.38 19.35 34.13
C LEU A 96 -8.24 18.86 32.67
N PRO A 97 -9.10 19.25 31.72
CA PRO A 97 -8.90 18.89 30.32
C PRO A 97 -7.60 19.44 29.74
N ALA A 98 -7.19 20.66 30.11
CA ALA A 98 -5.91 21.23 29.66
C ALA A 98 -4.71 20.36 30.09
N LEU A 99 -4.71 19.87 31.34
CA LEU A 99 -3.66 18.95 31.82
C LEU A 99 -3.67 17.62 31.07
N ILE A 100 -4.85 17.07 30.74
CA ILE A 100 -4.96 15.85 29.93
C ILE A 100 -4.40 16.08 28.53
N VAL A 101 -4.71 17.21 27.89
CA VAL A 101 -4.16 17.56 26.56
C VAL A 101 -2.63 17.65 26.62
N VAL A 102 -2.07 18.29 27.66
CA VAL A 102 -0.60 18.35 27.84
C VAL A 102 -0.01 16.95 28.01
N ALA A 103 -0.65 16.08 28.80
CA ALA A 103 -0.19 14.69 29.01
C ALA A 103 -0.17 13.88 27.71
N ILE A 104 -1.13 14.08 26.80
CA ILE A 104 -1.19 13.42 25.49
C ILE A 104 -0.20 14.07 24.50
N THR A 105 0.00 15.38 24.58
CA THR A 105 0.88 16.11 23.64
C THR A 105 2.33 15.67 23.72
N ILE A 106 2.85 15.38 24.92
CA ILE A 106 4.26 14.99 25.10
C ILE A 106 4.60 13.72 24.30
N PRO A 107 3.94 12.56 24.50
CA PRO A 107 4.23 11.37 23.72
C PRO A 107 3.92 11.54 22.23
N THR A 108 2.93 12.35 21.86
CA THR A 108 2.63 12.65 20.46
C THR A 108 3.80 13.37 19.78
N ILE A 109 4.38 14.39 20.42
CA ILE A 109 5.56 15.10 19.89
C ILE A 109 6.74 14.13 19.75
N GLN A 110 6.99 13.27 20.74
CA GLN A 110 8.05 12.28 20.68
C GLN A 110 7.85 11.32 19.49
N ALA A 111 6.64 10.79 19.29
CA ALA A 111 6.32 9.92 18.16
C ALA A 111 6.53 10.62 16.82
N VAL A 112 6.10 11.88 16.66
CA VAL A 112 6.29 12.66 15.44
C VAL A 112 7.77 12.77 15.07
N PHE A 113 8.65 13.07 16.02
CA PHE A 113 10.08 13.20 15.75
C PHE A 113 10.74 11.84 15.53
N SER A 114 10.40 10.81 16.29
CA SER A 114 10.96 9.46 16.14
C SER A 114 10.68 8.84 14.78
N THR A 115 9.49 9.08 14.22
CA THR A 115 9.11 8.55 12.90
C THR A 115 9.79 9.25 11.71
N GLN A 116 10.56 10.31 11.97
CA GLN A 116 11.26 11.08 10.92
C GLN A 116 12.77 10.87 10.92
N THR A 117 13.28 10.07 11.84
CA THR A 117 14.71 9.83 11.98
C THR A 117 15.08 8.42 11.54
N ALA A 118 16.07 8.30 10.66
CA ALA A 118 16.67 7.02 10.27
C ALA A 118 18.16 7.17 10.04
N ASN A 119 18.90 6.08 10.17
CA ASN A 119 20.27 6.01 9.69
C ASN A 119 20.25 5.56 8.22
N LEU A 120 20.32 6.52 7.30
CA LEU A 120 20.27 6.24 5.87
C LEU A 120 21.47 5.43 5.36
N GLU A 121 22.61 5.48 6.04
CA GLU A 121 23.81 4.72 5.65
C GLU A 121 23.64 3.20 5.88
N GLU A 122 22.79 2.81 6.83
CA GLU A 122 22.51 1.41 7.16
C GLU A 122 21.15 0.92 6.65
N SER A 123 20.37 1.82 6.05
CA SER A 123 19.01 1.56 5.61
C SER A 123 18.97 1.12 4.14
N LEU A 124 18.12 0.14 3.83
CA LEU A 124 17.76 -0.14 2.45
C LEU A 124 16.91 1.00 1.92
N VAL A 125 17.45 1.79 0.99
CA VAL A 125 16.72 2.89 0.36
C VAL A 125 15.95 2.39 -0.85
N ILE A 126 14.65 2.73 -0.91
CA ILE A 126 13.79 2.41 -2.06
C ILE A 126 13.08 3.69 -2.49
N ASP A 127 13.22 4.05 -3.75
CA ASP A 127 12.45 5.14 -4.36
C ASP A 127 11.04 4.65 -4.68
N VAL A 128 10.06 5.41 -4.22
CA VAL A 128 8.64 5.16 -4.46
C VAL A 128 8.11 6.31 -5.29
N ILE A 129 7.67 6.01 -6.50
CA ILE A 129 7.18 7.00 -7.45
C ILE A 129 5.71 6.70 -7.76
N GLY A 130 4.81 7.64 -7.40
CA GLY A 130 3.41 7.54 -7.74
C GLY A 130 3.15 8.00 -9.17
N HIS A 131 2.35 7.24 -9.91
CA HIS A 131 1.82 7.57 -11.25
C HIS A 131 0.31 7.39 -11.24
N GLN A 132 -0.41 8.05 -12.13
CA GLN A 132 -1.84 7.80 -12.34
C GLN A 132 -2.04 6.56 -13.24
N TYR A 133 -2.38 5.34 -12.74
CA TYR A 133 -2.74 4.99 -11.35
C TYR A 133 -1.98 3.72 -10.94
N TRP A 134 -0.68 3.81 -10.69
CA TRP A 134 0.19 2.70 -10.33
C TRP A 134 1.41 3.20 -9.56
N TRP A 135 2.18 2.28 -8.95
CA TRP A 135 3.37 2.60 -8.17
C TRP A 135 4.61 1.98 -8.80
N GLU A 136 5.65 2.78 -8.94
CA GLU A 136 6.98 2.36 -9.34
C GLU A 136 7.89 2.31 -8.13
N PHE A 137 8.72 1.25 -8.05
CA PHE A 137 9.71 1.08 -7.01
C PHE A 137 11.08 0.90 -7.65
N ARG A 138 12.03 1.74 -7.24
CA ARG A 138 13.43 1.67 -7.69
C ARG A 138 14.32 1.38 -6.49
N TYR A 139 15.29 0.51 -6.68
CA TYR A 139 16.35 0.19 -5.72
C TYR A 139 17.63 0.86 -6.19
N PRO A 140 18.01 2.05 -5.65
CA PRO A 140 19.11 2.86 -6.21
C PRO A 140 20.47 2.13 -6.20
N ASP A 141 20.71 1.31 -5.17
CA ASP A 141 21.98 0.60 -4.99
C ASP A 141 22.22 -0.48 -6.05
N THR A 142 21.16 -1.08 -6.58
CA THR A 142 21.24 -2.17 -7.57
C THR A 142 20.75 -1.77 -8.95
N GLY A 143 20.06 -0.62 -9.06
CA GLY A 143 19.42 -0.17 -10.30
C GLY A 143 18.16 -0.95 -10.69
N MET A 144 17.69 -1.85 -9.84
CA MET A 144 16.49 -2.65 -10.12
C MET A 144 15.22 -1.79 -10.05
N VAL A 145 14.24 -2.12 -10.89
CA VAL A 145 12.94 -1.46 -10.98
C VAL A 145 11.83 -2.49 -11.00
N THR A 146 10.85 -2.32 -10.12
CA THR A 146 9.61 -3.12 -10.14
C THR A 146 8.38 -2.20 -10.06
N ALA A 147 7.18 -2.76 -10.16
CA ALA A 147 5.94 -1.98 -10.15
C ALA A 147 4.82 -2.70 -9.39
N ASN A 148 4.09 -1.94 -8.58
CA ASN A 148 2.93 -2.36 -7.78
C ASN A 148 3.19 -3.47 -6.75
N GLU A 149 4.40 -4.01 -6.70
CA GLU A 149 4.86 -4.95 -5.71
C GLU A 149 6.32 -4.62 -5.37
N VAL A 150 6.61 -4.40 -4.09
CA VAL A 150 7.92 -4.07 -3.56
C VAL A 150 8.31 -5.11 -2.52
N HIS A 151 9.55 -5.61 -2.61
CA HIS A 151 10.09 -6.62 -1.71
C HIS A 151 11.05 -5.97 -0.72
N ILE A 152 10.97 -6.37 0.55
CA ILE A 152 11.85 -5.88 1.61
C ILE A 152 12.24 -7.02 2.57
N PRO A 153 13.44 -7.01 3.15
CA PRO A 153 13.83 -8.00 4.15
C PRO A 153 13.23 -7.68 5.52
N VAL A 154 12.80 -8.72 6.26
CA VAL A 154 12.39 -8.60 7.66
C VAL A 154 13.58 -8.25 8.54
N GLY A 155 13.37 -7.41 9.55
CA GLY A 155 14.37 -7.05 10.55
C GLY A 155 15.42 -6.03 10.10
N GLN A 156 15.42 -5.62 8.83
CA GLN A 156 16.27 -4.56 8.31
C GLN A 156 15.49 -3.24 8.22
N GLN A 157 16.15 -2.12 8.57
CA GLN A 157 15.55 -0.80 8.37
C GLN A 157 15.44 -0.49 6.87
N VAL A 158 14.23 -0.09 6.45
CA VAL A 158 13.92 0.35 5.09
C VAL A 158 13.50 1.81 5.10
N SER A 159 13.99 2.58 4.14
CA SER A 159 13.69 4.00 3.96
C SER A 159 13.08 4.22 2.58
N PHE A 160 11.76 4.38 2.54
CA PHE A 160 11.04 4.74 1.32
C PHE A 160 11.16 6.23 1.06
N ARG A 161 11.76 6.60 -0.08
CA ARG A 161 11.87 7.97 -0.58
C ARG A 161 10.74 8.25 -1.55
N LEU A 162 9.80 9.12 -1.15
CA LEU A 162 8.52 9.29 -1.82
C LEU A 162 8.55 10.45 -2.82
N SER A 163 8.08 10.20 -4.03
CA SER A 163 7.89 11.21 -5.07
C SER A 163 6.71 10.85 -5.99
N SER A 164 6.35 11.75 -6.89
CA SER A 164 5.32 11.53 -7.90
C SER A 164 5.80 12.04 -9.26
N ALA A 165 5.38 11.34 -10.31
CA ALA A 165 5.60 11.71 -11.69
C ALA A 165 4.54 12.68 -12.24
N ASP A 166 3.37 12.78 -11.57
CA ASP A 166 2.22 13.56 -12.07
C ASP A 166 1.54 14.38 -10.98
N VAL A 167 0.52 13.86 -10.31
CA VAL A 167 -0.23 14.55 -9.24
C VAL A 167 0.24 14.08 -7.86
N ILE A 168 -0.28 14.67 -6.79
CA ILE A 168 0.00 14.19 -5.44
C ILE A 168 -0.67 12.83 -5.25
N HIS A 169 0.07 11.86 -4.68
CA HIS A 169 -0.40 10.58 -4.17
C HIS A 169 -0.04 10.48 -2.70
N SER A 170 -0.48 9.45 -1.98
CA SER A 170 0.00 9.16 -0.62
C SER A 170 0.25 7.67 -0.46
N PHE A 171 1.47 7.32 -0.07
CA PHE A 171 1.90 5.95 0.17
C PHE A 171 1.45 5.50 1.54
N TRP A 172 0.68 4.40 1.63
CA TRP A 172 0.14 3.90 2.88
C TRP A 172 0.01 2.39 2.89
N VAL A 173 0.67 1.76 3.86
CA VAL A 173 0.51 0.34 4.20
C VAL A 173 0.07 0.27 5.66
N PRO A 174 -1.24 0.14 5.94
CA PRO A 174 -1.80 0.31 7.29
C PRO A 174 -1.16 -0.54 8.38
N MET A 175 -0.77 -1.78 8.07
CA MET A 175 -0.11 -2.68 9.02
C MET A 175 1.37 -2.35 9.25
N LEU A 176 2.02 -1.65 8.32
CA LEU A 176 3.43 -1.27 8.39
C LEU A 176 3.66 0.18 8.83
N GLY A 177 2.62 1.01 8.93
CA GLY A 177 2.79 2.36 9.46
C GLY A 177 1.82 3.40 8.97
N GLY A 178 2.18 4.67 9.23
CA GLY A 178 1.42 5.83 8.82
C GLY A 178 1.59 6.15 7.33
N LYS A 179 0.66 6.94 6.78
CA LYS A 179 0.74 7.43 5.41
C LYS A 179 1.61 8.67 5.28
N ARG A 180 2.23 8.83 4.10
CA ARG A 180 2.91 10.05 3.71
C ARG A 180 2.69 10.35 2.23
N ASP A 181 2.60 11.64 1.92
CA ASP A 181 2.36 12.10 0.56
C ASP A 181 3.60 11.91 -0.31
N ALA A 182 3.36 11.41 -1.52
CA ALA A 182 4.30 11.36 -2.62
C ALA A 182 4.02 12.58 -3.51
N ASN A 183 4.83 13.63 -3.31
CA ASN A 183 4.65 14.89 -4.02
C ASN A 183 5.43 14.90 -5.34
N PRO A 184 4.95 15.59 -6.39
CA PRO A 184 5.77 15.90 -7.54
C PRO A 184 7.06 16.63 -7.12
N VAL A 185 8.20 16.10 -7.52
CA VAL A 185 9.50 16.68 -7.16
C VAL A 185 9.63 18.04 -7.84
N ARG A 186 9.63 19.09 -7.04
CA ARG A 186 9.87 20.44 -7.53
C ARG A 186 11.36 20.62 -7.80
N VAL A 187 11.69 21.06 -9.02
CA VAL A 187 13.04 21.54 -9.33
C VAL A 187 13.29 22.76 -8.44
N ARG A 188 14.22 22.62 -7.49
CA ARG A 188 14.66 23.73 -6.64
C ARG A 188 15.68 24.59 -7.38
N PRO A 189 15.90 25.85 -6.96
CA PRO A 189 17.01 26.66 -7.47
C PRO A 189 18.34 25.90 -7.36
N GLU A 190 19.25 26.18 -8.30
CA GLU A 190 20.56 25.54 -8.39
C GLU A 190 21.27 25.49 -7.01
N GLY A 191 21.72 24.30 -6.60
CA GLY A 191 22.44 24.05 -5.36
C GLY A 191 21.61 23.60 -4.15
N LEU A 192 20.31 23.36 -4.31
CA LEU A 192 19.48 22.74 -3.27
C LEU A 192 18.97 21.38 -3.72
N ASP A 193 19.17 20.36 -2.89
CA ASP A 193 18.64 19.03 -3.13
C ASP A 193 17.12 19.02 -3.21
N PRO A 194 16.49 18.15 -4.01
CA PRO A 194 15.05 17.96 -4.02
C PRO A 194 14.54 17.57 -2.62
N GLU A 195 13.40 18.12 -2.23
CA GLU A 195 12.77 17.75 -0.97
C GLU A 195 11.85 16.57 -1.18
N TYR A 196 12.18 15.45 -0.55
CA TYR A 196 11.38 14.23 -0.55
C TYR A 196 10.70 14.03 0.81
N ASN A 197 9.52 13.44 0.79
CA ASN A 197 8.97 12.82 1.98
C ASN A 197 9.55 11.42 2.16
N TRP A 198 9.69 10.99 3.41
CA TRP A 198 10.28 9.71 3.76
C TRP A 198 9.37 8.91 4.68
N ILE A 199 9.34 7.61 4.51
CA ILE A 199 8.84 6.65 5.50
C ILE A 199 10.01 5.74 5.87
N HIS A 200 10.27 5.65 7.17
CA HIS A 200 11.30 4.76 7.73
C HIS A 200 10.60 3.73 8.58
N LEU A 201 10.89 2.46 8.36
CA LEU A 201 10.32 1.36 9.14
C LEU A 201 11.24 0.13 9.11
N THR A 202 11.06 -0.72 10.12
CA THR A 202 11.60 -2.07 10.18
C THR A 202 10.43 -3.03 10.33
N ALA A 203 10.22 -3.90 9.33
CA ALA A 203 9.17 -4.91 9.40
C ALA A 203 9.57 -6.02 10.39
N ASN A 204 8.63 -6.45 11.25
CA ASN A 204 8.88 -7.43 12.31
C ASN A 204 8.42 -8.85 11.92
N GLU A 205 7.62 -8.98 10.88
CA GLU A 205 7.01 -10.24 10.42
C GLU A 205 7.12 -10.36 8.92
N THR A 206 7.38 -11.58 8.42
CA THR A 206 7.30 -11.90 7.00
C THR A 206 5.85 -12.02 6.54
N GLY A 207 5.59 -11.70 5.28
CA GLY A 207 4.25 -11.79 4.69
C GLY A 207 4.00 -10.78 3.59
N THR A 208 2.79 -10.78 3.05
CA THR A 208 2.37 -9.83 2.01
C THR A 208 1.39 -8.82 2.59
N PHE A 209 1.79 -7.56 2.62
CA PHE A 209 1.02 -6.46 3.20
C PHE A 209 0.40 -5.60 2.09
N TRP A 210 -0.86 -5.22 2.30
CA TRP A 210 -1.62 -4.45 1.33
C TRP A 210 -1.42 -2.96 1.55
N GLY A 211 -0.99 -2.28 0.48
CA GLY A 211 -0.90 -0.84 0.42
C GLY A 211 -1.91 -0.24 -0.55
N GLN A 212 -2.19 1.05 -0.35
CA GLN A 212 -3.11 1.82 -1.20
C GLN A 212 -2.67 3.27 -1.31
N CYS A 213 -3.11 3.94 -2.38
CA CYS A 213 -3.05 5.39 -2.47
C CYS A 213 -4.04 6.01 -1.48
N ALA A 214 -3.55 6.92 -0.64
CA ALA A 214 -4.32 7.55 0.44
C ALA A 214 -4.48 9.08 0.28
N GLU A 215 -4.21 9.61 -0.93
CA GLU A 215 -4.50 10.99 -1.35
C GLU A 215 -5.20 10.98 -2.70
N PHE A 216 -6.30 11.74 -2.82
CA PHE A 216 -7.11 11.75 -4.04
C PHE A 216 -6.27 12.19 -5.25
N CYS A 217 -6.13 11.27 -6.22
CA CYS A 217 -5.27 11.45 -7.40
C CYS A 217 -6.01 11.36 -8.74
N GLY A 218 -7.33 11.20 -8.73
CA GLY A 218 -8.17 11.15 -9.95
C GLY A 218 -9.10 9.93 -10.01
N ASP A 219 -9.57 9.59 -11.21
CA ASP A 219 -10.67 8.63 -11.45
C ASP A 219 -10.45 7.24 -10.84
N SER A 220 -9.25 6.69 -10.94
CA SER A 220 -8.91 5.38 -10.39
C SER A 220 -8.13 5.43 -9.07
N HIS A 221 -8.29 6.52 -8.30
CA HIS A 221 -7.68 6.65 -6.98
C HIS A 221 -7.93 5.44 -6.07
N SER A 222 -9.17 4.99 -5.96
CA SER A 222 -9.55 3.83 -5.12
C SER A 222 -9.03 2.49 -5.65
N LEU A 223 -8.59 2.45 -6.90
CA LEU A 223 -8.07 1.26 -7.59
C LEU A 223 -6.53 1.27 -7.72
N MET A 224 -5.87 2.17 -6.98
CA MET A 224 -4.42 2.33 -6.99
C MET A 224 -3.81 1.74 -5.72
N GLY A 225 -3.81 0.40 -5.68
CA GLY A 225 -3.17 -0.37 -4.61
C GLY A 225 -1.77 -0.86 -4.99
N PHE A 226 -1.13 -1.54 -4.04
CA PHE A 226 0.16 -2.22 -4.21
C PHE A 226 0.36 -3.27 -3.13
N ARG A 227 1.45 -4.03 -3.21
CA ARG A 227 1.85 -5.02 -2.20
C ARG A 227 3.25 -4.70 -1.70
N VAL A 228 3.45 -4.89 -0.40
CA VAL A 228 4.78 -4.97 0.22
C VAL A 228 4.99 -6.42 0.63
N VAL A 229 5.93 -7.08 0.01
CA VAL A 229 6.31 -8.47 0.32
C VAL A 229 7.49 -8.39 1.28
N VAL A 230 7.29 -8.83 2.50
CA VAL A 230 8.34 -8.92 3.53
C VAL A 230 8.83 -10.34 3.58
N GLU A 231 10.10 -10.54 3.30
CA GLU A 231 10.74 -11.85 3.15
C GLU A 231 11.86 -12.02 4.18
N SER A 232 12.32 -13.25 4.36
CA SER A 232 13.60 -13.48 5.04
C SER A 232 14.74 -12.82 4.24
N PRO A 233 15.88 -12.47 4.87
CA PRO A 233 17.02 -11.92 4.14
C PRO A 233 17.47 -12.80 2.98
N GLU A 234 17.45 -14.11 3.15
CA GLU A 234 17.87 -15.08 2.15
C GLU A 234 16.90 -15.12 0.96
N GLU A 235 15.58 -15.02 1.20
CA GLU A 235 14.57 -14.97 0.15
C GLU A 235 14.63 -13.65 -0.61
N PHE A 236 14.85 -12.55 0.10
CA PHE A 236 15.04 -11.24 -0.51
C PHE A 236 16.29 -11.18 -1.41
N ASP A 237 17.42 -11.73 -0.96
CA ASP A 237 18.64 -11.81 -1.77
C ASP A 237 18.42 -12.68 -3.01
N ALA A 238 17.71 -13.79 -2.89
CA ALA A 238 17.36 -14.66 -4.00
C ALA A 238 16.43 -13.95 -5.02
N TRP A 239 15.43 -13.21 -4.53
CA TRP A 239 14.56 -12.40 -5.38
C TRP A 239 15.34 -11.29 -6.11
N GLN A 240 16.25 -10.62 -5.43
CA GLN A 240 17.12 -9.61 -6.07
C GLN A 240 17.99 -10.22 -7.16
N ALA A 241 18.60 -11.37 -6.89
CA ALA A 241 19.41 -12.08 -7.87
C ALA A 241 18.58 -12.45 -9.12
N GLN A 242 17.36 -12.96 -8.93
CA GLN A 242 16.44 -13.27 -10.02
C GLN A 242 16.03 -12.02 -10.83
N LEU A 243 15.74 -10.91 -10.15
CA LEU A 243 15.37 -9.66 -10.82
C LEU A 243 16.56 -9.05 -11.58
N ALA A 244 17.79 -9.32 -11.16
CA ALA A 244 19.01 -8.87 -11.82
C ALA A 244 19.37 -9.72 -13.06
N GLU A 245 18.93 -10.97 -13.10
CA GLU A 245 19.16 -11.84 -14.26
C GLU A 245 18.33 -11.35 -15.47
N PRO A 246 18.92 -11.28 -16.67
CA PRO A 246 18.13 -11.03 -17.87
C PRO A 246 17.05 -12.10 -17.99
N VAL A 247 15.82 -11.73 -18.24
CA VAL A 247 14.80 -12.68 -18.65
C VAL A 247 15.25 -13.32 -19.96
N VAL A 248 15.91 -14.46 -19.84
CA VAL A 248 16.37 -15.23 -21.03
C VAL A 248 15.13 -15.78 -21.70
N ALA A 249 14.54 -14.98 -22.60
CA ALA A 249 13.81 -15.62 -23.68
C ALA A 249 14.80 -16.57 -24.37
N PRO A 250 14.42 -17.81 -24.70
CA PRO A 250 15.29 -18.67 -25.48
C PRO A 250 15.61 -17.95 -26.81
N GLU A 251 16.65 -17.14 -26.80
CA GLU A 251 17.17 -16.59 -28.03
C GLU A 251 17.72 -17.77 -28.83
N VAL A 252 17.19 -17.87 -30.02
CA VAL A 252 17.92 -18.56 -31.11
C VAL A 252 19.21 -17.75 -31.23
N ALA A 253 20.30 -18.25 -30.64
CA ALA A 253 21.62 -17.69 -30.82
C ALA A 253 21.83 -17.59 -32.33
N ALA A 254 21.83 -16.34 -32.84
CA ALA A 254 22.25 -16.11 -34.21
C ALA A 254 23.69 -16.60 -34.30
N ALA A 255 23.88 -17.73 -34.95
CA ALA A 255 25.19 -18.32 -35.16
C ALA A 255 26.02 -17.36 -36.03
N GLU A 256 26.82 -16.52 -35.41
CA GLU A 256 27.97 -15.96 -36.03
C GLU A 256 29.17 -16.87 -35.72
N GLY A 257 29.60 -17.63 -36.74
CA GLY A 257 30.97 -18.15 -36.86
C GLY A 257 31.24 -19.51 -36.21
N ASP A 258 31.23 -20.53 -37.05
CA ASP A 258 32.10 -21.72 -37.05
C ASP A 258 32.65 -22.22 -35.71
N SER A 259 31.87 -23.07 -35.03
CA SER A 259 32.42 -24.18 -34.22
C SER A 259 31.29 -25.16 -33.93
N ILE A 260 31.55 -26.46 -34.17
CA ILE A 260 30.67 -27.58 -33.95
C ILE A 260 30.32 -27.63 -32.42
N ALA A 261 29.30 -26.93 -32.01
CA ALA A 261 28.66 -27.12 -30.71
C ALA A 261 27.43 -27.98 -30.93
N THR A 262 27.36 -29.10 -30.23
CA THR A 262 26.19 -29.95 -30.12
C THR A 262 24.94 -29.10 -29.85
N PRO A 263 23.82 -29.33 -30.56
CA PRO A 263 22.59 -28.57 -30.30
C PRO A 263 22.15 -28.88 -28.85
N VAL A 264 22.24 -27.86 -27.97
CA VAL A 264 21.51 -27.86 -26.72
C VAL A 264 20.05 -27.97 -27.13
N GLN A 265 19.38 -29.07 -26.76
CA GLN A 265 17.94 -29.21 -26.96
C GLN A 265 17.28 -28.00 -26.24
N VAL A 266 16.74 -27.07 -27.03
CA VAL A 266 15.86 -26.03 -26.55
C VAL A 266 14.69 -26.75 -25.86
N ALA A 267 14.55 -26.60 -24.55
CA ALA A 267 13.39 -27.12 -23.85
C ALA A 267 12.13 -26.63 -24.58
N ASP A 268 11.12 -27.52 -24.72
CA ASP A 268 9.87 -27.25 -25.40
C ASP A 268 9.25 -25.94 -24.88
N VAL A 269 9.54 -24.87 -25.59
CA VAL A 269 8.88 -23.57 -25.31
C VAL A 269 7.45 -23.72 -25.83
N ASP A 270 6.48 -23.46 -24.96
CA ASP A 270 5.07 -23.48 -25.36
C ASP A 270 4.88 -22.56 -26.59
N PRO A 271 4.41 -23.08 -27.73
CA PRO A 271 4.22 -22.29 -28.97
C PRO A 271 3.36 -21.03 -28.71
N LEU A 272 2.40 -21.07 -27.78
CA LEU A 272 1.57 -19.95 -27.43
C LEU A 272 2.38 -18.82 -26.74
N VAL A 273 3.31 -19.19 -25.88
CA VAL A 273 4.22 -18.22 -25.19
C VAL A 273 5.14 -17.54 -26.22
N GLU A 274 5.69 -18.31 -27.19
CA GLU A 274 6.57 -17.74 -28.22
C GLU A 274 5.80 -16.84 -29.20
N GLU A 275 4.57 -17.20 -29.55
CA GLU A 275 3.70 -16.32 -30.34
C GLU A 275 3.42 -15.02 -29.56
N GLY A 276 3.08 -15.11 -28.27
CA GLY A 276 2.83 -13.97 -27.40
C GLY A 276 4.05 -13.07 -27.26
N ARG A 277 5.24 -13.66 -27.11
CA ARG A 277 6.52 -12.91 -27.12
C ARG A 277 6.70 -12.14 -28.43
N THR A 278 6.51 -12.79 -29.55
CA THR A 278 6.63 -12.15 -30.87
C THR A 278 5.65 -11.00 -31.02
N ILE A 279 4.39 -11.18 -30.65
CA ILE A 279 3.36 -10.12 -30.73
C ILE A 279 3.73 -8.97 -29.81
N PHE A 280 4.10 -9.22 -28.55
CA PHE A 280 4.45 -8.19 -27.57
C PHE A 280 5.61 -7.29 -28.10
N HIS A 281 6.64 -7.89 -28.66
CA HIS A 281 7.83 -7.19 -29.14
C HIS A 281 7.65 -6.50 -30.50
N GLN A 282 6.62 -6.84 -31.26
CA GLN A 282 6.28 -6.21 -32.54
C GLN A 282 5.19 -5.13 -32.41
N GLN A 283 4.47 -5.11 -31.30
CA GLN A 283 3.40 -4.15 -31.03
C GLN A 283 3.91 -2.93 -30.21
N THR A 284 3.04 -1.98 -29.95
CA THR A 284 3.32 -0.76 -29.19
C THR A 284 3.63 -1.01 -27.71
N CYS A 285 3.49 -2.25 -27.20
CA CYS A 285 3.74 -2.63 -25.80
C CYS A 285 5.14 -2.23 -25.31
N VAL A 286 6.16 -2.46 -26.13
CA VAL A 286 7.57 -2.14 -25.85
C VAL A 286 7.87 -0.64 -25.76
N ALA A 287 6.99 0.21 -26.29
CA ALA A 287 7.16 1.66 -26.19
C ALA A 287 6.83 2.19 -24.79
N CYS A 288 6.02 1.46 -24.04
CA CYS A 288 5.55 1.84 -22.71
C CYS A 288 6.16 1.00 -21.59
N HIS A 289 6.29 -0.32 -21.80
CA HIS A 289 6.74 -1.27 -20.81
C HIS A 289 8.21 -1.69 -21.00
N ALA A 290 8.88 -1.93 -19.87
CA ALA A 290 10.20 -2.57 -19.85
C ALA A 290 10.10 -4.04 -19.43
N ILE A 291 10.94 -4.89 -20.02
CA ILE A 291 11.25 -6.25 -19.59
C ILE A 291 12.76 -6.40 -19.67
N GLN A 292 13.41 -6.66 -18.55
CA GLN A 292 14.86 -6.74 -18.46
C GLN A 292 15.43 -7.84 -19.38
N GLY A 293 16.55 -7.55 -20.02
CA GLY A 293 17.20 -8.48 -20.96
C GLY A 293 16.57 -8.55 -22.35
N THR A 294 15.54 -7.73 -22.63
CA THR A 294 14.87 -7.66 -23.93
C THR A 294 14.99 -6.27 -24.57
N ASN A 295 14.45 -6.12 -25.78
CA ASN A 295 14.33 -4.80 -26.44
C ASN A 295 13.18 -3.93 -25.91
N ALA A 296 12.38 -4.43 -24.97
CA ALA A 296 11.35 -3.65 -24.29
C ALA A 296 11.99 -2.79 -23.20
N GLN A 297 12.11 -1.49 -23.46
CA GLN A 297 12.81 -0.52 -22.61
C GLN A 297 11.93 0.70 -22.27
N GLY A 298 10.61 0.57 -22.39
CA GLY A 298 9.67 1.66 -22.10
C GLY A 298 9.60 1.97 -20.59
N GLU A 299 9.64 3.26 -20.22
CA GLU A 299 9.63 3.73 -18.83
C GLU A 299 8.32 4.46 -18.44
N ILE A 300 7.34 4.52 -19.36
CA ILE A 300 6.07 5.24 -19.14
C ILE A 300 5.01 4.40 -18.43
N ALA A 301 5.22 3.10 -18.36
CA ALA A 301 4.28 2.14 -17.79
C ALA A 301 5.04 1.13 -16.89
N PRO A 302 4.31 0.31 -16.10
CA PRO A 302 4.93 -0.66 -15.20
C PRO A 302 6.00 -1.52 -15.87
N ASN A 303 7.17 -1.67 -15.22
CA ASN A 303 8.15 -2.68 -15.59
C ASN A 303 7.53 -4.06 -15.38
N LEU A 304 7.58 -4.93 -16.40
CA LEU A 304 6.93 -6.24 -16.43
C LEU A 304 7.90 -7.41 -16.14
N THR A 305 9.15 -7.13 -15.86
CA THR A 305 10.12 -8.15 -15.43
C THR A 305 9.56 -8.92 -14.23
N LEU A 306 9.63 -10.24 -14.27
CA LEU A 306 9.07 -11.15 -13.27
C LEU A 306 7.55 -10.97 -13.01
N LEU A 307 6.80 -10.48 -14.00
CA LEU A 307 5.35 -10.29 -13.82
C LEU A 307 4.64 -11.57 -13.40
N GLY A 308 5.04 -12.73 -13.94
CA GLY A 308 4.43 -14.01 -13.61
C GLY A 308 4.64 -14.47 -12.16
N GLN A 309 5.53 -13.83 -11.39
CA GLN A 309 5.73 -14.10 -9.96
C GLN A 309 4.87 -13.21 -9.06
N ARG A 310 4.37 -12.08 -9.58
CA ARG A 310 3.57 -11.15 -8.78
C ARG A 310 2.24 -11.78 -8.40
N SER A 311 1.77 -11.46 -7.20
CA SER A 311 0.48 -11.92 -6.70
C SER A 311 -0.71 -11.22 -7.36
N SER A 312 -0.49 -10.03 -7.91
CA SER A 312 -1.55 -9.18 -8.44
C SER A 312 -1.11 -8.34 -9.64
N ILE A 313 -2.09 -7.94 -10.44
CA ILE A 313 -1.96 -7.00 -11.56
C ILE A 313 -2.87 -5.79 -11.39
N ALA A 314 -2.85 -4.85 -12.35
CA ALA A 314 -3.66 -3.64 -12.35
C ALA A 314 -3.54 -2.81 -11.06
N ALA A 315 -2.32 -2.69 -10.51
CA ALA A 315 -2.02 -2.02 -9.24
C ALA A 315 -2.75 -2.66 -8.04
N GLY A 316 -2.60 -3.97 -7.88
CA GLY A 316 -3.13 -4.72 -6.75
C GLY A 316 -4.63 -5.01 -6.80
N TRP A 317 -5.31 -4.69 -7.90
CA TRP A 317 -6.76 -4.79 -8.02
C TRP A 317 -7.26 -6.16 -8.49
N LEU A 318 -6.53 -6.81 -9.37
CA LEU A 318 -6.85 -8.15 -9.87
C LEU A 318 -5.79 -9.15 -9.42
N GLU A 319 -6.22 -10.37 -9.12
CA GLU A 319 -5.32 -11.50 -8.96
C GLU A 319 -4.56 -11.77 -10.28
N ASN A 320 -3.28 -12.13 -10.19
CA ASN A 320 -2.47 -12.42 -11.37
C ASN A 320 -2.75 -13.81 -11.89
N THR A 321 -3.72 -13.89 -12.79
CA THR A 321 -4.07 -15.13 -13.53
C THR A 321 -4.07 -14.85 -15.04
N PRO A 322 -3.90 -15.88 -15.89
CA PRO A 322 -3.99 -15.69 -17.34
C PRO A 322 -5.30 -15.00 -17.76
N GLU A 323 -6.42 -15.40 -17.20
CA GLU A 323 -7.74 -14.86 -17.52
C GLU A 323 -7.86 -13.37 -17.15
N ASN A 324 -7.29 -12.99 -16.01
CA ASN A 324 -7.27 -11.58 -15.59
C ASN A 324 -6.30 -10.75 -16.43
N LEU A 325 -5.18 -11.32 -16.88
CA LEU A 325 -4.27 -10.69 -17.84
C LEU A 325 -4.98 -10.45 -19.19
N GLU A 326 -5.69 -11.44 -19.72
CA GLU A 326 -6.49 -11.30 -20.94
C GLU A 326 -7.53 -10.17 -20.80
N ARG A 327 -8.27 -10.15 -19.70
CA ARG A 327 -9.25 -9.10 -19.40
C ARG A 327 -8.60 -7.72 -19.33
N TRP A 328 -7.46 -7.63 -18.64
CA TRP A 328 -6.72 -6.37 -18.48
C TRP A 328 -6.19 -5.85 -19.81
N ILE A 329 -5.61 -6.71 -20.65
CA ILE A 329 -5.11 -6.33 -21.98
C ILE A 329 -6.27 -5.92 -22.90
N THR A 330 -7.41 -6.59 -22.79
CA THR A 330 -8.58 -6.34 -23.65
C THR A 330 -9.22 -4.99 -23.35
N ALA A 331 -9.50 -4.68 -22.10
CA ALA A 331 -10.30 -3.51 -21.71
C ALA A 331 -9.83 -2.90 -20.38
N PRO A 332 -8.62 -2.32 -20.33
CA PRO A 332 -8.06 -1.78 -19.09
C PRO A 332 -8.89 -0.60 -18.54
N GLN A 333 -9.49 0.22 -19.41
CA GLN A 333 -10.30 1.37 -18.98
C GLN A 333 -11.64 0.98 -18.35
N ASP A 334 -12.19 -0.19 -18.70
CA ASP A 334 -13.42 -0.72 -18.08
C ASP A 334 -13.15 -1.20 -16.65
N ILE A 335 -11.91 -1.64 -16.39
CA ILE A 335 -11.45 -2.10 -15.07
C ILE A 335 -10.98 -0.93 -14.21
N LYS A 336 -10.19 -0.02 -14.81
CA LYS A 336 -9.64 1.17 -14.16
C LYS A 336 -9.86 2.40 -15.04
N PRO A 337 -10.94 3.17 -14.84
CA PRO A 337 -11.19 4.39 -15.58
C PRO A 337 -10.01 5.38 -15.54
N GLY A 338 -9.71 6.02 -16.65
CA GLY A 338 -8.65 7.03 -16.74
C GLY A 338 -7.22 6.50 -16.90
N VAL A 339 -7.01 5.17 -16.99
CA VAL A 339 -5.66 4.64 -17.31
C VAL A 339 -5.28 4.91 -18.75
N LEU A 340 -3.97 5.13 -18.98
CA LEU A 340 -3.42 5.46 -20.30
C LEU A 340 -3.12 4.22 -21.16
N MET A 341 -3.18 3.02 -20.59
CA MET A 341 -2.98 1.78 -21.34
C MET A 341 -4.09 1.60 -22.39
N PRO A 342 -3.78 1.45 -23.68
CA PRO A 342 -4.79 1.18 -24.69
C PRO A 342 -5.34 -0.24 -24.53
N GLY A 343 -6.65 -0.39 -24.77
CA GLY A 343 -7.29 -1.69 -24.88
C GLY A 343 -7.31 -2.18 -26.34
N VAL A 344 -8.02 -3.29 -26.58
CA VAL A 344 -8.14 -3.87 -27.93
C VAL A 344 -8.90 -2.93 -28.87
N ASN A 345 -10.01 -2.37 -28.41
CA ASN A 345 -10.91 -1.54 -29.23
C ASN A 345 -10.96 -0.06 -28.78
N VAL A 346 -10.21 0.29 -27.74
CA VAL A 346 -10.28 1.62 -27.12
C VAL A 346 -8.86 2.20 -27.00
N ALA A 347 -8.70 3.42 -27.47
CA ALA A 347 -7.44 4.17 -27.32
C ALA A 347 -7.17 4.48 -25.85
N GLY A 348 -5.90 4.49 -25.44
CA GLY A 348 -5.46 4.88 -24.10
C GLY A 348 -4.67 6.21 -24.15
N GLY A 349 -5.25 7.30 -23.68
CA GLY A 349 -4.64 8.61 -23.80
C GLY A 349 -4.34 8.97 -25.25
N ASN A 350 -3.06 9.15 -25.59
CA ASN A 350 -2.60 9.43 -26.97
C ASN A 350 -2.25 8.15 -27.77
N TRP A 351 -2.41 6.97 -27.19
CA TRP A 351 -2.06 5.72 -27.83
C TRP A 351 -3.27 5.09 -28.51
N PRO A 352 -3.16 4.64 -29.79
CA PRO A 352 -4.26 4.01 -30.50
C PRO A 352 -4.61 2.66 -29.88
N ALA A 353 -5.84 2.21 -30.14
CA ALA A 353 -6.27 0.85 -29.82
C ALA A 353 -5.32 -0.20 -30.42
N THR A 354 -5.09 -1.30 -29.71
CA THR A 354 -4.15 -2.34 -30.14
C THR A 354 -4.66 -3.17 -31.30
N ASN A 355 -5.98 -3.30 -31.46
CA ASN A 355 -6.68 -4.12 -32.46
C ASN A 355 -6.23 -5.61 -32.49
N LEU A 356 -5.76 -6.13 -31.33
CA LEU A 356 -5.39 -7.54 -31.20
C LEU A 356 -6.64 -8.43 -31.33
N THR A 357 -6.49 -9.61 -31.92
CA THR A 357 -7.52 -10.66 -31.89
C THR A 357 -7.55 -11.32 -30.50
N GLU A 358 -8.62 -12.06 -30.18
CA GLU A 358 -8.72 -12.81 -28.92
C GLU A 358 -7.58 -13.81 -28.76
N ASP A 359 -7.19 -14.52 -29.82
CA ASP A 359 -6.06 -15.46 -29.80
C ASP A 359 -4.73 -14.75 -29.56
N GLN A 360 -4.52 -13.58 -30.14
CA GLN A 360 -3.34 -12.74 -29.88
C GLN A 360 -3.29 -12.21 -28.45
N VAL A 361 -4.41 -11.79 -27.88
CA VAL A 361 -4.49 -11.40 -26.47
C VAL A 361 -4.11 -12.56 -25.57
N ARG A 362 -4.67 -13.76 -25.84
CA ARG A 362 -4.33 -14.98 -25.08
C ARG A 362 -2.85 -15.32 -25.16
N ALA A 363 -2.25 -15.23 -26.34
CA ALA A 363 -0.82 -15.47 -26.53
C ALA A 363 0.04 -14.47 -25.73
N VAL A 364 -0.27 -13.16 -25.80
CA VAL A 364 0.43 -12.13 -25.02
C VAL A 364 0.27 -12.36 -23.52
N ALA A 365 -0.93 -12.71 -23.05
CA ALA A 365 -1.17 -13.02 -21.64
C ALA A 365 -0.35 -14.24 -21.18
N ALA A 366 -0.26 -15.30 -21.99
CA ALA A 366 0.57 -16.47 -21.72
C ALA A 366 2.06 -16.11 -21.63
N TYR A 367 2.56 -15.28 -22.55
CA TYR A 367 3.93 -14.79 -22.51
C TYR A 367 4.21 -13.99 -21.23
N LEU A 368 3.36 -13.03 -20.89
CA LEU A 368 3.55 -12.19 -19.70
C LEU A 368 3.46 -13.02 -18.40
N TYR A 369 2.57 -14.02 -18.36
CA TYR A 369 2.46 -14.91 -17.21
C TYR A 369 3.65 -15.88 -17.08
N SER A 370 4.39 -16.14 -18.15
CA SER A 370 5.60 -16.99 -18.15
C SER A 370 6.85 -16.26 -17.64
N LEU A 371 6.81 -14.92 -17.46
CA LEU A 371 7.94 -14.13 -16.96
C LEU A 371 8.16 -14.39 -15.46
N ARG A 372 8.93 -15.41 -15.12
CA ARG A 372 9.18 -15.88 -13.76
C ARG A 372 10.66 -16.06 -13.48
#